data_13287932614419945b274d3775e478e1
#
_entry.id   13287932614419945b274d3775e478e1
#
_cell.length_a   1.000
_cell.length_b   1.000
_cell.length_c   1.000
_cell.angle_alpha   90.00
_cell.angle_beta   90.00
_cell.angle_gamma   90.00
#
_symmetry.space_group_name_H-M   'P 1'
#
loop_
_entity.id
_entity.type
_entity.pdbx_description
1 polymer ?
#
loop_
_entity_poly.entity_id
_entity_poly.type
_entity_poly.pdbx_seq_one_letter_code
_entity_poly.pdbx_strand_id
1 'polypeptide(L)'
;MGPSDRAILTKRSMEDVVPRALRTQISDLLDDVRLRGDAAVCDATRRFDGVSLRPDQLRVGSDEIASARVSEHVHDALVDAIDHVRRFNETVRNRMSDWSIEIEPGARVGERFSPITSAGLFVPGGKASYPSVAYQLGVPAVVAGVPRIAVVVPPLPNGSGEVDPGVLVVCRMLGISEIYRANGPAGIAALGFGTQTIDPVRKIVGPGSPAVTAAQVEMQQFGVSTMMVLTPNCCIST
;
A
#
# COMPACT_ATOMS: atom_id res chain seq x y z
N MET A 1 12.50 -8.47 30.93
CA MET A 1 13.44 -8.34 29.81
C MET A 1 14.85 -8.36 30.34
N GLY A 2 15.64 -9.39 30.03
CA GLY A 2 17.03 -9.52 30.46
C GLY A 2 17.99 -8.61 29.66
N PRO A 3 19.26 -8.46 30.11
CA PRO A 3 20.26 -7.65 29.39
C PRO A 3 20.49 -8.12 27.93
N SER A 4 20.31 -9.43 27.65
CA SER A 4 20.40 -10.01 26.33
C SER A 4 19.27 -9.55 25.38
N ASP A 5 18.06 -9.33 25.89
CA ASP A 5 16.92 -8.89 25.08
C ASP A 5 17.05 -7.44 24.64
N ARG A 6 17.65 -6.58 25.48
CA ARG A 6 17.99 -5.19 25.11
C ARG A 6 19.05 -5.12 24.01
N ALA A 7 20.03 -6.02 24.02
CA ALA A 7 21.08 -6.05 23.00
C ALA A 7 20.56 -6.43 21.63
N ILE A 8 19.49 -7.24 21.54
CA ILE A 8 18.83 -7.63 20.29
C ILE A 8 18.04 -6.43 19.71
N LEU A 9 17.40 -5.63 20.55
CA LEU A 9 16.60 -4.47 20.10
C LEU A 9 17.46 -3.27 19.67
N THR A 10 18.68 -3.13 20.21
CA THR A 10 19.55 -1.99 19.94
C THR A 10 20.52 -2.19 18.77
N LYS A 11 20.64 -3.40 18.22
CA LYS A 11 21.61 -3.74 17.16
C LYS A 11 21.07 -3.86 15.75
N ARG A 12 19.77 -3.63 15.49
CA ARG A 12 19.26 -3.63 14.11
C ARG A 12 19.54 -2.28 13.45
N SER A 13 20.59 -2.24 12.65
CA SER A 13 20.79 -1.12 11.72
C SER A 13 19.89 -1.32 10.48
N MET A 14 19.59 -0.23 9.76
CA MET A 14 18.91 -0.33 8.46
C MET A 14 19.70 -1.19 7.47
N GLU A 15 21.02 -1.31 7.62
CA GLU A 15 21.87 -2.18 6.81
C GLU A 15 21.59 -3.67 7.04
N ASP A 16 21.17 -4.06 8.25
CA ASP A 16 20.77 -5.44 8.55
C ASP A 16 19.44 -5.82 7.88
N VAL A 17 18.56 -4.85 7.66
CA VAL A 17 17.25 -5.07 7.02
C VAL A 17 17.31 -4.89 5.51
N VAL A 18 18.08 -3.91 5.04
CA VAL A 18 18.23 -3.56 3.63
C VAL A 18 19.71 -3.43 3.28
N PRO A 19 20.38 -4.51 2.83
CA PRO A 19 21.78 -4.50 2.44
C PRO A 19 22.06 -3.44 1.36
N ARG A 20 23.26 -2.84 1.41
CA ARG A 20 23.67 -1.79 0.47
C ARG A 20 23.50 -2.18 -1.01
N ALA A 21 23.86 -3.44 -1.36
CA ALA A 21 23.68 -3.93 -2.72
C ALA A 21 22.20 -3.92 -3.16
N LEU A 22 21.28 -4.28 -2.24
CA LEU A 22 19.85 -4.23 -2.53
C LEU A 22 19.38 -2.78 -2.71
N ARG A 23 19.87 -1.82 -1.91
CA ARG A 23 19.52 -0.40 -2.09
C ARG A 23 19.90 0.10 -3.48
N THR A 24 21.14 -0.19 -3.94
CA THR A 24 21.57 0.23 -5.27
C THR A 24 20.64 -0.34 -6.35
N GLN A 25 20.33 -1.64 -6.29
CA GLN A 25 19.43 -2.28 -7.26
C GLN A 25 18.01 -1.66 -7.23
N ILE A 26 17.52 -1.29 -6.06
CA ILE A 26 16.21 -0.64 -5.92
C ILE A 26 16.27 0.79 -6.46
N SER A 27 17.31 1.56 -6.13
CA SER A 27 17.49 2.91 -6.67
C SER A 27 17.50 2.91 -8.21
N ASP A 28 18.28 2.01 -8.81
CA ASP A 28 18.32 1.84 -10.27
C ASP A 28 16.94 1.51 -10.86
N LEU A 29 16.17 0.65 -10.18
CA LEU A 29 14.82 0.29 -10.61
C LEU A 29 13.85 1.50 -10.48
N LEU A 30 13.93 2.26 -9.41
CA LEU A 30 13.12 3.46 -9.22
C LEU A 30 13.40 4.50 -10.31
N ASP A 31 14.68 4.73 -10.63
CA ASP A 31 15.09 5.62 -11.72
C ASP A 31 14.58 5.13 -13.08
N ASP A 32 14.62 3.82 -13.32
CA ASP A 32 14.09 3.22 -14.55
C ASP A 32 12.57 3.44 -14.68
N VAL A 33 11.80 3.24 -13.60
CA VAL A 33 10.36 3.53 -13.60
C VAL A 33 10.09 5.02 -13.81
N ARG A 34 10.89 5.90 -13.19
CA ARG A 34 10.77 7.34 -13.36
C ARG A 34 11.01 7.78 -14.80
N LEU A 35 11.95 7.14 -15.50
CA LEU A 35 12.31 7.49 -16.88
C LEU A 35 11.39 6.86 -17.92
N ARG A 36 11.03 5.58 -17.77
CA ARG A 36 10.32 4.79 -18.79
C ARG A 36 8.85 4.51 -18.43
N GLY A 37 8.41 4.83 -17.20
CA GLY A 37 7.04 4.68 -16.77
C GLY A 37 6.52 3.23 -16.87
N ASP A 38 5.36 3.06 -17.51
CA ASP A 38 4.69 1.76 -17.66
C ASP A 38 5.59 0.66 -18.25
N ALA A 39 6.46 1.00 -19.18
CA ALA A 39 7.37 0.02 -19.78
C ALA A 39 8.33 -0.60 -18.75
N ALA A 40 8.87 0.22 -17.84
CA ALA A 40 9.73 -0.28 -16.77
C ALA A 40 8.95 -1.13 -15.75
N VAL A 41 7.70 -0.76 -15.44
CA VAL A 41 6.81 -1.56 -14.57
C VAL A 41 6.53 -2.92 -15.19
N CYS A 42 6.23 -2.98 -16.48
CA CYS A 42 6.02 -4.24 -17.22
C CYS A 42 7.28 -5.10 -17.22
N ASP A 43 8.45 -4.50 -17.49
CA ASP A 43 9.74 -5.21 -17.48
C ASP A 43 10.08 -5.77 -16.08
N ALA A 44 9.85 -5.00 -15.03
CA ALA A 44 10.03 -5.46 -13.65
C ALA A 44 9.09 -6.63 -13.33
N THR A 45 7.82 -6.55 -13.70
CA THR A 45 6.84 -7.63 -13.48
C THR A 45 7.25 -8.90 -14.25
N ARG A 46 7.69 -8.77 -15.48
CA ARG A 46 8.24 -9.92 -16.24
C ARG A 46 9.47 -10.53 -15.57
N ARG A 47 10.40 -9.69 -15.12
CA ARG A 47 11.67 -10.13 -14.53
C ARG A 47 11.49 -10.83 -13.18
N PHE A 48 10.63 -10.30 -12.31
CA PHE A 48 10.54 -10.74 -10.91
C PHE A 48 9.34 -11.65 -10.63
N ASP A 49 8.23 -11.48 -11.36
CA ASP A 49 7.02 -12.28 -11.18
C ASP A 49 6.80 -13.30 -12.32
N GLY A 50 7.62 -13.22 -13.39
CA GLY A 50 7.53 -14.14 -14.54
C GLY A 50 6.30 -13.88 -15.42
N VAL A 51 5.62 -12.76 -15.27
CA VAL A 51 4.39 -12.42 -15.99
C VAL A 51 4.66 -11.29 -16.98
N SER A 52 4.39 -11.54 -18.26
CA SER A 52 4.51 -10.51 -19.31
C SER A 52 3.20 -9.75 -19.45
N LEU A 53 3.24 -8.46 -19.14
CA LEU A 53 2.12 -7.54 -19.29
C LEU A 53 2.46 -6.48 -20.35
N ARG A 54 1.41 -6.00 -21.03
CA ARG A 54 1.46 -4.75 -21.80
C ARG A 54 0.99 -3.60 -20.93
N PRO A 55 1.34 -2.34 -21.24
CA PRO A 55 0.90 -1.16 -20.48
C PRO A 55 -0.63 -1.09 -20.28
N ASP A 56 -1.41 -1.42 -21.31
CA ASP A 56 -2.88 -1.46 -21.25
C ASP A 56 -3.44 -2.52 -20.29
N GLN A 57 -2.62 -3.47 -19.88
CA GLN A 57 -2.97 -4.53 -18.93
C GLN A 57 -2.56 -4.23 -17.49
N LEU A 58 -1.83 -3.13 -17.25
CA LEU A 58 -1.44 -2.77 -15.87
C LEU A 58 -2.67 -2.47 -15.00
N ARG A 59 -3.66 -1.79 -15.54
CA ARG A 59 -4.91 -1.54 -14.81
C ARG A 59 -5.82 -2.77 -14.86
N VAL A 60 -6.36 -3.16 -13.72
CA VAL A 60 -7.38 -4.21 -13.62
C VAL A 60 -8.70 -3.68 -14.19
N GLY A 61 -9.31 -4.41 -15.09
CA GLY A 61 -10.57 -4.04 -15.71
C GLY A 61 -11.76 -4.09 -14.74
N SER A 62 -12.77 -3.27 -14.95
CA SER A 62 -14.01 -3.26 -14.17
C SER A 62 -14.71 -4.62 -14.16
N ASP A 63 -14.69 -5.32 -15.28
CA ASP A 63 -15.34 -6.63 -15.44
C ASP A 63 -14.61 -7.71 -14.63
N GLU A 64 -13.29 -7.65 -14.55
CA GLU A 64 -12.51 -8.56 -13.73
C GLU A 64 -12.79 -8.32 -12.23
N ILE A 65 -12.87 -7.08 -11.80
CA ILE A 65 -13.25 -6.73 -10.42
C ILE A 65 -14.69 -7.22 -10.14
N ALA A 66 -15.62 -7.00 -11.06
CA ALA A 66 -17.03 -7.38 -10.89
C ALA A 66 -17.22 -8.89 -10.88
N SER A 67 -16.46 -9.62 -11.70
CA SER A 67 -16.55 -11.09 -11.83
C SER A 67 -15.78 -11.85 -10.77
N ALA A 68 -14.87 -11.21 -10.02
CA ALA A 68 -14.07 -11.86 -8.98
C ALA A 68 -14.96 -12.55 -7.94
N ARG A 69 -14.66 -13.80 -7.59
CA ARG A 69 -15.41 -14.62 -6.65
C ARG A 69 -14.47 -15.34 -5.69
N VAL A 70 -14.95 -15.54 -4.50
CA VAL A 70 -14.40 -16.43 -3.48
C VAL A 70 -15.51 -17.39 -3.02
N SER A 71 -15.17 -18.42 -2.26
CA SER A 71 -16.22 -19.28 -1.66
C SER A 71 -17.09 -18.47 -0.69
N GLU A 72 -18.34 -18.90 -0.50
CA GLU A 72 -19.29 -18.25 0.41
C GLU A 72 -18.72 -18.10 1.82
N HIS A 73 -18.09 -19.14 2.35
CA HIS A 73 -17.43 -19.10 3.65
C HIS A 73 -16.32 -18.03 3.73
N VAL A 74 -15.51 -17.89 2.68
CA VAL A 74 -14.47 -16.85 2.65
C VAL A 74 -15.09 -15.46 2.52
N HIS A 75 -16.16 -15.33 1.72
CA HIS A 75 -16.89 -14.06 1.57
C HIS A 75 -17.43 -13.58 2.92
N ASP A 76 -18.12 -14.46 3.66
CA ASP A 76 -18.70 -14.10 4.96
C ASP A 76 -17.62 -13.73 5.99
N ALA A 77 -16.53 -14.48 6.01
CA ALA A 77 -15.38 -14.13 6.86
C ALA A 77 -14.77 -12.77 6.52
N LEU A 78 -14.74 -12.39 5.24
CA LEU A 78 -14.27 -11.07 4.81
C LEU A 78 -15.25 -9.96 5.21
N VAL A 79 -16.57 -10.20 5.12
CA VAL A 79 -17.59 -9.24 5.60
C VAL A 79 -17.39 -8.96 7.09
N ASP A 80 -17.29 -10.00 7.91
CA ASP A 80 -17.10 -9.87 9.35
C ASP A 80 -15.79 -9.15 9.70
N ALA A 81 -14.69 -9.52 9.03
CA ALA A 81 -13.39 -8.91 9.27
C ALA A 81 -13.37 -7.42 8.88
N ILE A 82 -13.96 -7.06 7.75
CA ILE A 82 -14.09 -5.67 7.30
C ILE A 82 -14.92 -4.87 8.30
N ASP A 83 -16.03 -5.41 8.80
CA ASP A 83 -16.88 -4.75 9.79
C ASP A 83 -16.12 -4.49 11.11
N HIS A 84 -15.37 -5.47 11.61
CA HIS A 84 -14.57 -5.31 12.81
C HIS A 84 -13.51 -4.19 12.66
N VAL A 85 -12.76 -4.20 11.54
CA VAL A 85 -11.76 -3.16 11.26
C VAL A 85 -12.42 -1.80 11.06
N ARG A 86 -13.57 -1.75 10.41
CA ARG A 86 -14.35 -0.52 10.19
C ARG A 86 -14.78 0.11 11.51
N ARG A 87 -15.42 -0.65 12.39
CA ARG A 87 -15.89 -0.17 13.71
C ARG A 87 -14.74 0.40 14.55
N PHE A 88 -13.58 -0.25 14.53
CA PHE A 88 -12.41 0.26 15.21
C PHE A 88 -11.97 1.62 14.63
N ASN A 89 -11.82 1.70 13.32
CA ASN A 89 -11.32 2.92 12.65
C ASN A 89 -12.32 4.07 12.73
N GLU A 90 -13.63 3.81 12.68
CA GLU A 90 -14.67 4.81 12.92
C GLU A 90 -14.60 5.36 14.36
N THR A 91 -14.33 4.48 15.32
CA THR A 91 -14.13 4.91 16.73
C THR A 91 -12.90 5.82 16.85
N VAL A 92 -11.81 5.50 16.16
CA VAL A 92 -10.61 6.36 16.13
C VAL A 92 -10.94 7.70 15.47
N ARG A 93 -11.56 7.69 14.29
CA ARG A 93 -11.94 8.91 13.56
C ARG A 93 -12.85 9.83 14.38
N ASN A 94 -13.84 9.26 15.06
CA ASN A 94 -14.80 10.03 15.87
C ASN A 94 -14.16 10.72 17.09
N ARG A 95 -12.94 10.34 17.47
CA ARG A 95 -12.13 11.01 18.50
C ARG A 95 -11.25 12.13 17.95
N MET A 96 -11.14 12.24 16.63
CA MET A 96 -10.41 13.30 15.94
C MET A 96 -11.42 14.38 15.54
N SER A 97 -11.55 15.43 16.37
CA SER A 97 -12.40 16.58 16.08
C SER A 97 -11.57 17.84 15.95
N ASP A 98 -11.95 18.69 15.02
CA ASP A 98 -11.37 20.03 14.91
C ASP A 98 -11.65 20.80 16.20
N TRP A 99 -10.63 21.49 16.70
CA TRP A 99 -10.78 22.36 17.86
C TRP A 99 -9.95 23.61 17.70
N SER A 100 -10.39 24.70 18.33
CA SER A 100 -9.62 25.94 18.42
C SER A 100 -9.92 26.68 19.71
N ILE A 101 -8.90 27.36 20.22
CA ILE A 101 -9.01 28.26 21.38
C ILE A 101 -8.52 29.66 21.00
N GLU A 102 -9.06 30.67 21.62
CA GLU A 102 -8.55 32.03 21.54
C GLU A 102 -7.55 32.23 22.68
N ILE A 103 -6.29 32.52 22.33
CA ILE A 103 -5.19 32.70 23.30
C ILE A 103 -5.04 34.20 23.69
N GLU A 104 -5.38 35.10 22.76
CA GLU A 104 -5.42 36.55 22.93
C GLU A 104 -6.53 37.11 22.02
N PRO A 105 -7.03 38.29 22.26
CA PRO A 105 -8.05 38.92 21.42
C PRO A 105 -7.64 38.94 19.94
N GLY A 106 -8.39 38.19 19.09
CA GLY A 106 -8.13 38.04 17.66
C GLY A 106 -7.08 37.01 17.28
N ALA A 107 -6.41 36.34 18.24
CA ALA A 107 -5.44 35.26 17.97
C ALA A 107 -6.03 33.89 18.34
N ARG A 108 -6.34 33.07 17.34
CA ARG A 108 -6.88 31.70 17.54
C ARG A 108 -5.86 30.65 17.09
N VAL A 109 -5.72 29.60 17.88
CA VAL A 109 -4.91 28.42 17.58
C VAL A 109 -5.76 27.15 17.74
N GLY A 110 -5.42 26.09 17.01
CA GLY A 110 -6.18 24.84 17.08
C GLY A 110 -5.61 23.78 16.15
N GLU A 111 -6.30 22.66 16.09
CA GLU A 111 -6.00 21.55 15.18
C GLU A 111 -7.17 21.34 14.23
N ARG A 112 -6.85 21.03 12.99
CA ARG A 112 -7.81 20.67 11.97
C ARG A 112 -7.42 19.33 11.36
N PHE A 113 -8.36 18.40 11.28
CA PHE A 113 -8.18 17.08 10.69
C PHE A 113 -8.83 17.04 9.31
N SER A 114 -8.05 16.67 8.30
CA SER A 114 -8.54 16.48 6.95
C SER A 114 -7.94 15.23 6.33
N PRO A 115 -8.70 14.49 5.50
CA PRO A 115 -8.14 13.36 4.78
C PRO A 115 -7.03 13.82 3.84
N ILE A 116 -6.02 12.97 3.63
CA ILE A 116 -5.05 13.16 2.56
C ILE A 116 -5.77 13.00 1.21
N THR A 117 -5.26 13.66 0.18
CA THR A 117 -5.92 13.70 -1.14
C THR A 117 -5.87 12.37 -1.89
N SER A 118 -4.86 11.53 -1.64
CA SER A 118 -4.75 10.21 -2.24
C SER A 118 -3.86 9.26 -1.45
N ALA A 119 -4.19 7.97 -1.48
CA ALA A 119 -3.41 6.90 -0.88
C ALA A 119 -3.14 5.79 -1.90
N GLY A 120 -1.90 5.30 -1.93
CA GLY A 120 -1.49 4.09 -2.63
C GLY A 120 -1.32 2.95 -1.65
N LEU A 121 -2.02 1.87 -1.85
CA LEU A 121 -1.99 0.68 -1.00
C LEU A 121 -1.22 -0.43 -1.72
N PHE A 122 -0.12 -0.86 -1.14
CA PHE A 122 0.59 -2.03 -1.64
C PHE A 122 0.10 -3.28 -0.92
N VAL A 123 -0.50 -4.18 -1.67
CA VAL A 123 -0.92 -5.51 -1.19
C VAL A 123 0.07 -6.53 -1.73
N PRO A 124 0.83 -7.22 -0.88
CA PRO A 124 1.77 -8.25 -1.35
C PRO A 124 1.03 -9.41 -2.02
N GLY A 125 1.73 -10.13 -2.88
CA GLY A 125 1.20 -11.28 -3.60
C GLY A 125 2.26 -12.33 -3.88
N GLY A 126 1.93 -13.35 -4.66
CA GLY A 126 2.85 -14.34 -5.21
C GLY A 126 2.95 -15.64 -4.41
N LYS A 127 3.16 -15.61 -3.09
CA LYS A 127 3.31 -16.84 -2.30
C LYS A 127 2.03 -17.30 -1.61
N ALA A 128 1.11 -16.38 -1.36
CA ALA A 128 -0.18 -16.63 -0.73
C ALA A 128 -1.19 -15.55 -1.13
N SER A 129 -2.47 -15.80 -0.82
CA SER A 129 -3.54 -14.84 -0.92
C SER A 129 -3.55 -13.92 0.31
N TYR A 130 -3.61 -12.60 0.10
CA TYR A 130 -3.55 -11.61 1.18
C TYR A 130 -4.73 -10.62 1.18
N PRO A 131 -6.00 -11.09 1.10
CA PRO A 131 -7.16 -10.22 1.21
C PRO A 131 -7.21 -9.50 2.57
N SER A 132 -6.60 -10.11 3.61
CA SER A 132 -6.46 -9.49 4.93
C SER A 132 -5.66 -8.19 4.89
N VAL A 133 -4.58 -8.12 4.11
CA VAL A 133 -3.81 -6.89 3.93
C VAL A 133 -4.65 -5.85 3.18
N ALA A 134 -5.40 -6.27 2.17
CA ALA A 134 -6.25 -5.35 1.40
C ALA A 134 -7.29 -4.66 2.30
N TYR A 135 -8.01 -5.37 3.17
CA TYR A 135 -8.98 -4.70 4.06
C TYR A 135 -8.31 -3.96 5.21
N GLN A 136 -7.19 -4.44 5.76
CA GLN A 136 -6.48 -3.74 6.83
C GLN A 136 -5.93 -2.37 6.36
N LEU A 137 -5.58 -2.22 5.09
CA LEU A 137 -5.14 -0.96 4.50
C LEU A 137 -6.30 -0.15 3.92
N GLY A 138 -7.24 -0.81 3.25
CA GLY A 138 -8.35 -0.16 2.56
C GLY A 138 -9.39 0.43 3.49
N VAL A 139 -9.78 -0.29 4.54
CA VAL A 139 -10.81 0.18 5.49
C VAL A 139 -10.41 1.49 6.18
N PRO A 140 -9.20 1.64 6.75
CA PRO A 140 -8.78 2.92 7.32
C PRO A 140 -8.79 4.06 6.32
N ALA A 141 -8.35 3.82 5.09
CA ALA A 141 -8.35 4.85 4.04
C ALA A 141 -9.78 5.30 3.67
N VAL A 142 -10.72 4.35 3.54
CA VAL A 142 -12.14 4.65 3.28
C VAL A 142 -12.78 5.37 4.46
N VAL A 143 -12.57 4.91 5.69
CA VAL A 143 -13.11 5.54 6.92
C VAL A 143 -12.55 6.95 7.11
N ALA A 144 -11.27 7.16 6.80
CA ALA A 144 -10.67 8.49 6.84
C ALA A 144 -11.24 9.46 5.78
N GLY A 145 -11.99 8.94 4.80
CA GLY A 145 -12.56 9.75 3.72
C GLY A 145 -11.54 10.14 2.65
N VAL A 146 -10.49 9.31 2.44
CA VAL A 146 -9.50 9.54 1.36
C VAL A 146 -10.21 9.48 0.01
N PRO A 147 -10.22 10.57 -0.78
CA PRO A 147 -11.05 10.64 -2.00
C PRO A 147 -10.54 9.76 -3.14
N ARG A 148 -9.24 9.47 -3.18
CA ARG A 148 -8.65 8.59 -4.20
C ARG A 148 -7.77 7.54 -3.54
N ILE A 149 -8.10 6.26 -3.79
CA ILE A 149 -7.36 5.10 -3.27
C ILE A 149 -6.95 4.23 -4.45
N ALA A 150 -5.64 4.10 -4.67
CA ALA A 150 -5.05 3.23 -5.67
C ALA A 150 -4.42 2.01 -5.00
N VAL A 151 -4.69 0.81 -5.51
CA VAL A 151 -4.12 -0.44 -5.01
C VAL A 151 -3.12 -0.98 -6.03
N VAL A 152 -1.94 -1.33 -5.57
CA VAL A 152 -0.96 -2.09 -6.36
C VAL A 152 -0.83 -3.48 -5.74
N VAL A 153 -0.93 -4.49 -6.59
CA VAL A 153 -0.80 -5.90 -6.22
C VAL A 153 -0.05 -6.65 -7.32
N PRO A 154 0.96 -7.48 -7.00
CA PRO A 154 1.60 -8.32 -7.98
C PRO A 154 0.60 -9.31 -8.61
N PRO A 155 0.74 -9.62 -9.91
CA PRO A 155 -0.05 -10.66 -10.53
C PRO A 155 0.27 -12.04 -9.95
N LEU A 156 -0.65 -12.98 -10.08
CA LEU A 156 -0.45 -14.36 -9.66
C LEU A 156 0.72 -15.00 -10.46
N PRO A 157 1.55 -15.83 -9.81
CA PRO A 157 2.75 -16.40 -10.41
C PRO A 157 2.45 -17.56 -11.40
N ASN A 158 1.18 -17.76 -11.76
CA ASN A 158 0.73 -18.77 -12.72
C ASN A 158 0.90 -18.34 -14.18
N GLY A 159 1.45 -17.14 -14.44
CA GLY A 159 1.65 -16.60 -15.78
C GLY A 159 0.41 -16.01 -16.45
N SER A 160 -0.78 -16.14 -15.85
CA SER A 160 -2.05 -15.62 -16.43
C SER A 160 -2.13 -14.09 -16.42
N GLY A 161 -1.38 -13.43 -15.53
CA GLY A 161 -1.50 -11.99 -15.30
C GLY A 161 -2.71 -11.60 -14.44
N GLU A 162 -3.46 -12.56 -13.95
CA GLU A 162 -4.59 -12.32 -13.05
C GLU A 162 -4.14 -11.83 -11.68
N VAL A 163 -5.03 -11.10 -11.02
CA VAL A 163 -4.88 -10.69 -9.63
C VAL A 163 -5.62 -11.66 -8.72
N ASP A 164 -5.15 -11.82 -7.50
CA ASP A 164 -5.81 -12.61 -6.46
C ASP A 164 -7.29 -12.22 -6.32
N PRO A 165 -8.25 -13.16 -6.55
CA PRO A 165 -9.67 -12.85 -6.50
C PRO A 165 -10.14 -12.39 -5.12
N GLY A 166 -9.51 -12.85 -4.04
CA GLY A 166 -9.81 -12.40 -2.68
C GLY A 166 -9.50 -10.92 -2.48
N VAL A 167 -8.39 -10.43 -3.05
CA VAL A 167 -8.02 -9.00 -3.04
C VAL A 167 -9.04 -8.19 -3.84
N LEU A 168 -9.43 -8.66 -5.03
CA LEU A 168 -10.44 -7.98 -5.87
C LEU A 168 -11.80 -7.91 -5.19
N VAL A 169 -12.22 -8.97 -4.52
CA VAL A 169 -13.49 -9.00 -3.74
C VAL A 169 -13.45 -7.96 -2.63
N VAL A 170 -12.36 -7.88 -1.87
CA VAL A 170 -12.20 -6.86 -0.82
C VAL A 170 -12.23 -5.45 -1.42
N CYS A 171 -11.48 -5.18 -2.50
CA CYS A 171 -11.50 -3.88 -3.15
C CYS A 171 -12.92 -3.48 -3.59
N ARG A 172 -13.66 -4.42 -4.18
CA ARG A 172 -15.06 -4.20 -4.57
C ARG A 172 -15.96 -3.90 -3.37
N MET A 173 -15.85 -4.63 -2.25
CA MET A 173 -16.59 -4.38 -1.01
C MET A 173 -16.31 -2.99 -0.42
N LEU A 174 -15.11 -2.47 -0.65
CA LEU A 174 -14.68 -1.15 -0.18
C LEU A 174 -14.94 -0.02 -1.18
N GLY A 175 -15.45 -0.33 -2.37
CA GLY A 175 -15.67 0.65 -3.44
C GLY A 175 -14.38 1.14 -4.10
N ILE A 176 -13.28 0.39 -3.99
CA ILE A 176 -11.97 0.72 -4.59
C ILE A 176 -11.93 0.10 -5.99
N SER A 177 -11.80 0.95 -7.00
CA SER A 177 -11.77 0.57 -8.43
C SER A 177 -10.43 0.85 -9.13
N GLU A 178 -9.52 1.59 -8.51
CA GLU A 178 -8.17 1.80 -9.04
C GLU A 178 -7.25 0.68 -8.52
N ILE A 179 -7.11 -0.39 -9.32
CA ILE A 179 -6.26 -1.53 -8.98
C ILE A 179 -5.29 -1.77 -10.13
N TYR A 180 -4.02 -1.96 -9.80
CA TYR A 180 -2.94 -2.10 -10.76
C TYR A 180 -2.10 -3.33 -10.49
N ARG A 181 -1.72 -4.05 -11.57
CA ARG A 181 -0.79 -5.17 -11.56
C ARG A 181 0.62 -4.64 -11.65
N ALA A 182 1.39 -4.77 -10.60
CA ALA A 182 2.81 -4.41 -10.66
C ALA A 182 3.62 -5.16 -9.62
N ASN A 183 4.88 -5.46 -9.96
CA ASN A 183 5.86 -5.94 -8.98
C ASN A 183 6.02 -4.94 -7.82
N GLY A 184 6.31 -5.44 -6.62
CA GLY A 184 6.38 -4.65 -5.40
C GLY A 184 7.17 -3.35 -5.50
N PRO A 185 8.50 -3.37 -5.69
CA PRO A 185 9.30 -2.14 -5.77
C PRO A 185 8.93 -1.23 -6.95
N ALA A 186 8.65 -1.82 -8.13
CA ALA A 186 8.23 -1.04 -9.30
C ALA A 186 6.84 -0.43 -9.10
N GLY A 187 5.92 -1.14 -8.44
CA GLY A 187 4.62 -0.62 -8.06
C GLY A 187 4.70 0.53 -7.05
N ILE A 188 5.62 0.45 -6.08
CA ILE A 188 5.89 1.56 -5.16
C ILE A 188 6.40 2.79 -5.93
N ALA A 189 7.34 2.60 -6.87
CA ALA A 189 7.86 3.68 -7.72
C ALA A 189 6.75 4.29 -8.58
N ALA A 190 5.91 3.45 -9.21
CA ALA A 190 4.80 3.90 -10.03
C ALA A 190 3.76 4.70 -9.23
N LEU A 191 3.42 4.26 -8.01
CA LEU A 191 2.56 5.02 -7.11
C LEU A 191 3.16 6.35 -6.67
N GLY A 192 4.48 6.44 -6.57
CA GLY A 192 5.16 7.65 -6.10
C GLY A 192 5.44 8.67 -7.19
N PHE A 193 5.98 8.25 -8.32
CA PHE A 193 6.32 9.13 -9.43
C PHE A 193 5.16 9.37 -10.40
N GLY A 194 4.24 8.41 -10.49
CA GLY A 194 3.29 8.30 -11.58
C GLY A 194 3.91 7.64 -12.82
N THR A 195 3.03 7.15 -13.68
CA THR A 195 3.38 6.61 -15.01
C THR A 195 2.30 7.05 -16.00
N GLN A 196 2.31 6.52 -17.21
CA GLN A 196 1.27 6.80 -18.19
C GLN A 196 -0.12 6.27 -17.78
N THR A 197 -0.14 5.16 -17.00
CA THR A 197 -1.39 4.49 -16.55
C THR A 197 -1.71 4.77 -15.09
N ILE A 198 -0.70 5.00 -14.25
CA ILE A 198 -0.84 5.14 -12.79
C ILE A 198 -0.55 6.57 -12.37
N ASP A 199 -1.57 7.29 -11.90
CA ASP A 199 -1.37 8.62 -11.35
C ASP A 199 -0.67 8.57 -9.98
N PRO A 200 0.22 9.51 -9.66
CA PRO A 200 0.94 9.52 -8.40
C PRO A 200 0.02 9.77 -7.20
N VAL A 201 0.41 9.27 -6.03
CA VAL A 201 -0.32 9.42 -4.78
C VAL A 201 0.48 10.20 -3.73
N ARG A 202 -0.21 10.77 -2.76
CA ARG A 202 0.42 11.53 -1.65
C ARG A 202 1.06 10.64 -0.60
N LYS A 203 0.49 9.48 -0.36
CA LYS A 203 0.98 8.55 0.67
C LYS A 203 0.91 7.12 0.17
N ILE A 204 1.96 6.36 0.40
CA ILE A 204 2.03 4.93 0.10
C ILE A 204 2.07 4.16 1.41
N VAL A 205 1.22 3.14 1.54
CA VAL A 205 1.11 2.29 2.71
C VAL A 205 1.08 0.83 2.28
N GLY A 206 1.80 -0.01 2.99
CA GLY A 206 1.71 -1.46 2.80
C GLY A 206 2.92 -2.21 3.34
N PRO A 207 2.72 -3.46 3.81
CA PRO A 207 3.81 -4.34 4.20
C PRO A 207 4.49 -4.92 2.96
N GLY A 208 5.76 -5.28 3.09
CA GLY A 208 6.45 -5.90 1.97
C GLY A 208 7.78 -6.52 2.33
N SER A 209 8.42 -7.08 1.34
CA SER A 209 9.77 -7.62 1.42
C SER A 209 10.81 -6.52 1.73
N PRO A 210 12.06 -6.87 2.08
CA PRO A 210 13.13 -5.88 2.20
C PRO A 210 13.29 -4.97 0.98
N ALA A 211 13.01 -5.49 -0.23
CA ALA A 211 13.04 -4.71 -1.47
C ALA A 211 11.90 -3.66 -1.54
N VAL A 212 10.68 -4.02 -1.12
CA VAL A 212 9.55 -3.08 -1.01
C VAL A 212 9.84 -2.03 0.05
N THR A 213 10.39 -2.44 1.20
CA THR A 213 10.81 -1.52 2.26
C THR A 213 11.87 -0.54 1.75
N ALA A 214 12.88 -1.02 1.01
CA ALA A 214 13.88 -0.16 0.40
C ALA A 214 13.25 0.87 -0.55
N ALA A 215 12.36 0.42 -1.43
CA ALA A 215 11.65 1.32 -2.34
C ALA A 215 10.84 2.39 -1.59
N GLN A 216 10.13 2.01 -0.52
CA GLN A 216 9.40 2.97 0.31
C GLN A 216 10.30 4.00 0.99
N VAL A 217 11.47 3.58 1.50
CA VAL A 217 12.46 4.49 2.09
C VAL A 217 13.02 5.45 1.05
N GLU A 218 13.42 4.94 -0.11
CA GLU A 218 13.94 5.77 -1.21
C GLU A 218 12.89 6.79 -1.69
N MET A 219 11.62 6.42 -1.78
CA MET A 219 10.54 7.33 -2.19
C MET A 219 10.37 8.54 -1.26
N GLN A 220 10.77 8.46 0.01
CA GLN A 220 10.71 9.59 0.94
C GLN A 220 11.62 10.75 0.52
N GLN A 221 12.74 10.46 -0.15
CA GLN A 221 13.65 11.48 -0.67
C GLN A 221 13.01 12.34 -1.77
N PHE A 222 11.97 11.81 -2.42
CA PHE A 222 11.19 12.51 -3.44
C PHE A 222 9.91 13.16 -2.88
N GLY A 223 9.78 13.26 -1.57
CA GLY A 223 8.65 13.92 -0.91
C GLY A 223 7.37 13.09 -0.86
N VAL A 224 7.44 11.80 -1.18
CA VAL A 224 6.31 10.87 -1.03
C VAL A 224 6.26 10.36 0.41
N SER A 225 5.15 10.57 1.09
CA SER A 225 4.96 10.00 2.42
C SER A 225 4.78 8.49 2.32
N THR A 226 5.59 7.73 3.05
CA THR A 226 5.47 6.26 3.08
C THR A 226 5.29 5.76 4.51
N MET A 227 4.53 4.69 4.67
CA MET A 227 4.39 3.98 5.93
C MET A 227 4.71 2.50 5.72
N MET A 228 5.80 2.07 6.35
CA MET A 228 6.23 0.68 6.34
C MET A 228 5.62 -0.05 7.54
N VAL A 229 4.99 -1.17 7.29
CA VAL A 229 4.55 -2.08 8.35
C VAL A 229 5.63 -3.17 8.45
N LEU A 230 6.59 -2.97 9.34
CA LEU A 230 7.71 -3.91 9.53
C LEU A 230 7.39 -5.07 10.48
N THR A 231 6.27 -5.01 11.20
CA THR A 231 5.87 -6.06 12.14
C THR A 231 4.35 -6.21 12.21
N PRO A 232 3.86 -7.42 12.53
CA PRO A 232 2.43 -7.67 12.74
C PRO A 232 1.79 -6.85 13.88
N ASN A 233 2.59 -6.21 14.71
CA ASN A 233 2.15 -5.48 15.91
C ASN A 233 2.27 -3.96 15.78
N CYS A 234 2.48 -3.41 14.58
CA CYS A 234 2.44 -1.98 14.41
C CYS A 234 0.96 -1.52 14.36
N CYS A 235 0.36 -1.40 15.52
CA CYS A 235 -0.82 -0.56 15.70
C CYS A 235 -0.47 0.83 15.20
N ILE A 236 -1.29 1.35 14.30
CA ILE A 236 -1.24 2.73 13.83
C ILE A 236 -1.39 3.63 15.07
N SER A 237 -0.28 4.05 15.63
CA SER A 237 -0.25 5.24 16.47
C SER A 237 0.24 6.38 15.59
N THR A 238 -0.61 7.36 15.47
CA THR A 238 -0.45 8.66 14.80
C THR A 238 0.93 9.26 14.96
#